data_c6dfce93aca46725bfbf6629f9341252
#
_entry.id   c6dfce93aca46725bfbf6629f9341252
#
_cell.length_a   1.000
_cell.length_b   1.000
_cell.length_c   1.000
_cell.angle_alpha   90.00
_cell.angle_beta   90.00
_cell.angle_gamma   90.00
#
_symmetry.space_group_name_H-M   'P 1'
#
loop_
_entity.id
_entity.type
_entity.pdbx_description
1 polymer ?
#
loop_
_entity_poly.entity_id
_entity_poly.type
_entity_poly.pdbx_seq_one_letter_code
_entity_poly.pdbx_strand_id
1 'polypeptide(L)' 'EKSSMYIFGMSCAGCVASVKMALEDVPGVKHAAVDLEQCMAVVEYEAPATVEQLEMAVKEAGFTVEK' A
#
# COMPACT_ATOMS: atom_id res chain seq x y z
N GLU A 1 -9.38 -8.12 -7.88
CA GLU A 1 -9.90 -6.88 -7.32
C GLU A 1 -8.82 -5.82 -7.22
N LYS A 2 -9.20 -4.58 -7.32
CA LYS A 2 -8.30 -3.45 -7.18
C LYS A 2 -8.81 -2.52 -6.10
N SER A 3 -7.88 -1.95 -5.36
CA SER A 3 -8.20 -0.92 -4.38
C SER A 3 -7.15 0.18 -4.47
N SER A 4 -7.58 1.41 -4.28
CA SER A 4 -6.65 2.53 -4.22
C SER A 4 -6.80 3.21 -2.88
N MET A 5 -5.69 3.78 -2.40
CA MET A 5 -5.69 4.46 -1.12
C MET A 5 -4.65 5.57 -1.17
N TYR A 6 -4.88 6.61 -0.37
CA TYR A 6 -3.91 7.67 -0.23
C TYR A 6 -3.02 7.38 0.96
N ILE A 7 -1.73 7.58 0.77
CA ILE A 7 -0.74 7.29 1.80
C ILE A 7 0.03 8.55 2.11
N PHE A 8 0.04 8.95 3.38
CA PHE A 8 0.75 10.14 3.83
C PHE A 8 2.00 9.75 4.59
N GLY A 9 3.00 10.60 4.52
CA GLY A 9 4.28 10.36 5.17
C GLY A 9 5.36 9.90 4.22
N MET A 10 5.03 9.67 2.95
CA MET A 10 6.05 9.33 1.96
C MET A 10 6.74 10.61 1.51
N SER A 11 8.01 10.72 1.84
CA SER A 11 8.77 11.92 1.49
C SER A 11 9.93 11.64 0.53
N CYS A 12 10.16 10.39 0.18
CA CYS A 12 11.26 10.04 -0.70
C CYS A 12 10.99 8.70 -1.40
N ALA A 13 11.81 8.39 -2.38
CA ALA A 13 11.66 7.14 -3.14
C ALA A 13 11.82 5.90 -2.27
N GLY A 14 12.65 5.99 -1.24
CA GLY A 14 12.80 4.88 -0.30
C GLY A 14 11.52 4.57 0.45
N CYS A 15 10.74 5.60 0.75
CA CYS A 15 9.45 5.41 1.40
C CYS A 15 8.48 4.70 0.46
N VAL A 16 8.49 5.06 -0.81
CA VAL A 16 7.65 4.39 -1.82
C VAL A 16 7.99 2.91 -1.88
N ALA A 17 9.27 2.59 -1.91
CA ALA A 17 9.71 1.19 -1.96
C ALA A 17 9.27 0.43 -0.71
N SER A 18 9.36 1.06 0.46
CA SER A 18 8.95 0.44 1.71
C SER A 18 7.46 0.13 1.71
N VAL A 19 6.65 1.07 1.25
CA VAL A 19 5.20 0.87 1.17
C VAL A 19 4.88 -0.25 0.18
N LYS A 20 5.52 -0.24 -0.98
CA LYS A 20 5.29 -1.27 -1.98
C LYS A 20 5.61 -2.65 -1.42
N MET A 21 6.76 -2.78 -0.78
CA MET A 21 7.14 -4.06 -0.20
C MET A 21 6.18 -4.51 0.88
N ALA A 22 5.73 -3.58 1.73
CA ALA A 22 4.78 -3.91 2.78
C ALA A 22 3.47 -4.43 2.19
N LEU A 23 3.00 -3.78 1.12
CA LEU A 23 1.76 -4.21 0.48
C LEU A 23 1.92 -5.56 -0.20
N GLU A 24 3.01 -5.77 -0.91
CA GLU A 24 3.23 -7.02 -1.61
C GLU A 24 3.46 -8.20 -0.67
N ASP A 25 3.82 -7.91 0.56
CA ASP A 25 4.04 -8.93 1.57
C ASP A 25 2.73 -9.51 2.12
N VAL A 26 1.63 -8.85 1.86
CA VAL A 26 0.32 -9.31 2.30
C VAL A 26 -0.12 -10.50 1.45
N PRO A 27 -0.51 -11.62 2.07
CA PRO A 27 -0.98 -12.78 1.29
C PRO A 27 -2.22 -12.42 0.47
N GLY A 28 -2.20 -12.78 -0.80
CA GLY A 28 -3.30 -12.51 -1.70
C GLY A 28 -3.09 -11.29 -2.59
N VAL A 29 -2.07 -10.49 -2.31
CA VAL A 29 -1.74 -9.34 -3.14
C VAL A 29 -0.98 -9.82 -4.38
N LYS A 30 -1.47 -9.44 -5.56
CA LYS A 30 -0.82 -9.79 -6.82
C LYS A 30 0.17 -8.72 -7.25
N HIS A 31 -0.20 -7.46 -7.07
CA HIS A 31 0.59 -6.35 -7.56
C HIS A 31 0.27 -5.10 -6.74
N ALA A 32 1.29 -4.32 -6.47
CA ALA A 32 1.11 -3.04 -5.79
C ALA A 32 1.86 -1.97 -6.56
N ALA A 33 1.17 -0.89 -6.88
CA ALA A 33 1.76 0.27 -7.53
C ALA A 33 1.61 1.47 -6.62
N VAL A 34 2.72 2.14 -6.33
CA VAL A 34 2.72 3.30 -5.45
C VAL A 34 3.19 4.52 -6.23
N ASP A 35 2.46 5.62 -6.10
CA ASP A 35 2.77 6.87 -6.77
C ASP A 35 3.10 7.92 -5.72
N LEU A 36 4.34 8.38 -5.72
CA LEU A 36 4.79 9.39 -4.76
C LEU A 36 4.20 10.76 -5.05
N GLU A 37 4.08 11.11 -6.33
CA GLU A 37 3.55 12.42 -6.71
C GLU A 37 2.13 12.63 -6.24
N GLN A 38 1.32 11.59 -6.32
CA GLN A 38 -0.08 11.65 -5.91
C GLN A 38 -0.31 11.12 -4.50
N CYS A 39 0.74 10.62 -3.87
CA CYS A 39 0.66 10.02 -2.54
C CYS A 39 -0.39 8.91 -2.51
N MET A 40 -0.38 8.07 -3.54
CA MET A 40 -1.44 7.10 -3.77
C MET A 40 -0.86 5.73 -4.05
N ALA A 41 -1.57 4.71 -3.61
CA ALA A 41 -1.19 3.34 -3.90
C ALA A 41 -2.38 2.62 -4.50
N VAL A 42 -2.13 1.88 -5.58
CA VAL A 42 -3.14 1.02 -6.19
C VAL A 42 -2.66 -0.41 -6.02
N VAL A 43 -3.52 -1.24 -5.46
CA VAL A 43 -3.17 -2.62 -5.15
C VAL A 43 -4.14 -3.55 -5.84
N GLU A 44 -3.59 -4.54 -6.57
CA GLU A 44 -4.40 -5.63 -7.10
C GLU A 44 -4.27 -6.80 -6.15
N TYR A 45 -5.38 -7.30 -5.70
CA TYR A 45 -5.40 -8.37 -4.71
C TYR A 45 -6.61 -9.26 -4.90
N GLU A 46 -6.57 -10.42 -4.27
CA GLU A 46 -7.70 -11.33 -4.23
C GLU A 46 -7.71 -12.03 -2.88
N ALA A 47 -8.79 -12.74 -2.57
CA ALA A 47 -8.89 -13.44 -1.30
C ALA A 47 -7.65 -14.32 -1.10
N PRO A 48 -7.11 -14.42 0.13
CA PRO A 48 -7.68 -13.93 1.38
C PRO A 48 -7.34 -12.48 1.75
N ALA A 49 -6.68 -11.74 0.87
CA ALA A 49 -6.32 -10.35 1.17
C ALA A 49 -7.56 -9.46 1.26
N THR A 50 -7.52 -8.50 2.16
CA THR A 50 -8.59 -7.52 2.33
C THR A 50 -8.00 -6.13 2.39
N VAL A 51 -8.84 -5.13 2.13
CA VAL A 51 -8.41 -3.73 2.21
C VAL A 51 -7.87 -3.42 3.61
N GLU A 52 -8.49 -3.96 4.64
CA GLU A 52 -8.03 -3.74 6.00
C GLU A 52 -6.61 -4.24 6.21
N GLN A 53 -6.29 -5.39 5.64
CA GLN A 53 -4.94 -5.93 5.76
C GLN A 53 -3.94 -5.04 5.03
N LEU A 54 -4.32 -4.48 3.90
CA LEU A 54 -3.46 -3.57 3.16
C LEU A 54 -3.19 -2.31 3.97
N GLU A 55 -4.23 -1.76 4.58
CA GLU A 55 -4.08 -0.57 5.42
C GLU A 55 -3.18 -0.85 6.62
N MET A 56 -3.35 -2.00 7.24
CA MET A 56 -2.52 -2.38 8.37
C MET A 56 -1.06 -2.52 7.98
N ALA A 57 -0.81 -3.11 6.82
CA ALA A 57 0.56 -3.27 6.35
C ALA A 57 1.25 -1.91 6.19
N VAL A 58 0.52 -0.93 5.64
CA VAL A 58 1.08 0.41 5.47
C VAL A 58 1.30 1.08 6.83
N LYS A 59 0.37 0.93 7.75
CA LYS A 59 0.51 1.51 9.09
C LYS A 59 1.70 0.91 9.82
N GLU A 60 1.90 -0.39 9.69
CA GLU A 60 3.04 -1.05 10.31
C GLU A 60 4.37 -0.59 9.72
N ALA A 61 4.35 -0.17 8.46
CA ALA A 61 5.53 0.40 7.84
C ALA A 61 5.82 1.83 8.32
N GLY A 62 4.91 2.42 9.08
CA GLY A 62 5.11 3.74 9.66
C GLY A 62 4.45 4.89 8.91
N PHE A 63 3.49 4.59 8.05
CA PHE A 63 2.81 5.59 7.24
C PHE A 63 1.34 5.70 7.63
N THR A 64 0.70 6.75 7.17
CA THR A 64 -0.72 6.98 7.41
C THR A 64 -1.50 6.70 6.13
N VAL A 65 -2.59 5.99 6.28
CA VAL A 65 -3.45 5.63 5.14
C VAL A 65 -4.76 6.37 5.25
N GLU A 66 -5.22 6.89 4.13
CA GLU A 66 -6.54 7.50 4.04
C GLU A 66 -7.26 6.95 2.80
N LYS A 67 -8.50 6.58 2.97
CA LYS A 67 -9.30 6.04 1.89
C LYS A 67 -9.89 7.11 1.00
#